data_63e58641ca3990f9cbfac14e69d433a1
#
_entry.id   63e58641ca3990f9cbfac14e69d433a1
#
_cell.length_a   1.000
_cell.length_b   1.000
_cell.length_c   1.000
_cell.angle_alpha   90.00
_cell.angle_beta   90.00
_cell.angle_gamma   90.00
#
_symmetry.space_group_name_H-M   'P 1'
#
loop_
_entity.id
_entity.type
_entity.pdbx_description
1 polymer ?
#
loop_
_entity_poly.entity_id
_entity_poly.type
_entity_poly.pdbx_seq_one_letter_code
_entity_poly.pdbx_strand_id
1 'polypeptide(L)'
;MTFILIDSFDQGLSIGSYLSQWLCNYYLSAAYHYAAEKLFKRKKHRDGTTEEIRLINHVLFYMDDFLLIGSRKADVRKAMKLLIRYMNEYLDLTVKSDWKLFQIDWIDKEGKHHGEPIDMMGFKIYRDHTEVRRSIFLRGRRTFVKAGKVCGERKSDTIRSCVPVHSILRMVQTFRF
;
A
#
# COMPACT_ATOMS: atom_id res chain seq x y z
N MET A 1 2.72 -8.96 -3.67
CA MET A 1 1.78 -9.84 -4.37
C MET A 1 1.88 -9.57 -5.84
N THR A 2 2.22 -10.53 -6.65
CA THR A 2 2.30 -10.37 -8.08
C THR A 2 1.20 -11.23 -8.67
N PHE A 3 0.17 -10.62 -9.28
CA PHE A 3 -0.63 -11.34 -10.25
C PHE A 3 0.28 -11.64 -11.42
N ILE A 4 0.73 -12.86 -11.53
CA ILE A 4 1.41 -13.32 -12.72
C ILE A 4 0.30 -13.55 -13.73
N LEU A 5 0.18 -12.65 -14.70
CA LEU A 5 -0.42 -13.00 -15.98
C LEU A 5 0.49 -14.07 -16.57
N ILE A 6 0.15 -15.32 -16.33
CA ILE A 6 0.76 -16.40 -17.04
C ILE A 6 0.27 -16.27 -18.48
N ASP A 7 1.19 -16.35 -19.38
CA ASP A 7 1.07 -16.19 -20.83
C ASP A 7 0.27 -17.33 -21.50
N SER A 8 -0.77 -17.77 -20.85
CA SER A 8 -1.73 -18.73 -21.39
C SER A 8 -3.08 -18.04 -21.49
N PHE A 9 -3.67 -18.09 -22.66
CA PHE A 9 -4.89 -17.42 -23.10
C PHE A 9 -6.11 -17.56 -22.17
N ASP A 10 -6.06 -18.42 -21.16
CA ASP A 10 -7.24 -18.80 -20.36
C ASP A 10 -7.19 -18.31 -18.91
N GLN A 11 -6.11 -17.70 -18.42
CA GLN A 11 -6.00 -17.31 -17.01
C GLN A 11 -5.27 -15.98 -16.83
N GLY A 12 -5.92 -15.05 -16.15
CA GLY A 12 -5.36 -13.77 -15.72
C GLY A 12 -6.14 -12.54 -16.22
N LEU A 13 -5.82 -11.39 -15.65
CA LEU A 13 -6.44 -10.12 -15.99
C LEU A 13 -5.47 -9.28 -16.83
N SER A 14 -5.96 -8.65 -17.90
CA SER A 14 -5.13 -7.80 -18.75
C SER A 14 -4.58 -6.59 -17.97
N ILE A 15 -3.29 -6.30 -18.13
CA ILE A 15 -2.65 -5.14 -17.49
C ILE A 15 -3.15 -3.87 -18.18
N GLY A 16 -3.55 -2.87 -17.34
CA GLY A 16 -3.98 -1.55 -17.82
C GLY A 16 -5.48 -1.40 -18.11
N SER A 17 -6.27 -2.46 -18.04
CA SER A 17 -7.72 -2.36 -18.10
C SER A 17 -8.31 -1.85 -16.78
N TYR A 18 -9.27 -0.94 -16.87
CA TYR A 18 -10.02 -0.46 -15.72
C TYR A 18 -10.80 -1.58 -15.02
N LEU A 19 -11.35 -2.50 -15.81
CA LEU A 19 -12.05 -3.67 -15.34
C LEU A 19 -11.15 -4.60 -14.53
N SER A 20 -9.90 -4.78 -14.96
CA SER A 20 -8.93 -5.63 -14.25
C SER A 20 -8.64 -5.15 -12.83
N GLN A 21 -8.54 -3.82 -12.64
CA GLN A 21 -8.35 -3.25 -11.30
C GLN A 21 -9.56 -3.50 -10.40
N TRP A 22 -10.76 -3.36 -10.94
CA TRP A 22 -11.99 -3.59 -10.21
C TRP A 22 -12.14 -5.07 -9.81
N LEU A 23 -11.92 -5.98 -10.76
CA LEU A 23 -11.96 -7.42 -10.51
C LEU A 23 -10.89 -7.88 -9.51
N CYS A 24 -9.68 -7.31 -9.58
CA CYS A 24 -8.61 -7.57 -8.61
C CYS A 24 -9.05 -7.17 -7.20
N ASN A 25 -9.58 -5.97 -7.01
CA ASN A 25 -10.06 -5.52 -5.71
C ASN A 25 -11.23 -6.37 -5.19
N TYR A 26 -12.14 -6.76 -6.08
CA TYR A 26 -13.25 -7.65 -5.73
C TYR A 26 -12.74 -9.02 -5.26
N TYR A 27 -11.79 -9.61 -5.98
CA TYR A 27 -11.19 -10.89 -5.62
C TYR A 27 -10.44 -10.83 -4.28
N LEU A 28 -9.68 -9.75 -4.05
CA LEU A 28 -8.96 -9.52 -2.81
C LEU A 28 -9.84 -9.12 -1.64
N SER A 29 -11.11 -8.77 -1.87
CA SER A 29 -12.03 -8.41 -0.80
C SER A 29 -12.20 -9.54 0.22
N ALA A 30 -12.15 -10.82 -0.23
CA ALA A 30 -12.18 -11.97 0.66
C ALA A 30 -10.99 -11.99 1.65
N ALA A 31 -9.77 -11.69 1.16
CA ALA A 31 -8.58 -11.57 2.01
C ALA A 31 -8.69 -10.38 2.98
N TYR A 32 -9.24 -9.25 2.50
CA TYR A 32 -9.50 -8.07 3.33
C TYR A 32 -10.46 -8.40 4.48
N HIS A 33 -11.62 -9.00 4.19
CA HIS A 33 -12.60 -9.40 5.21
C HIS A 33 -12.04 -10.42 6.18
N TYR A 34 -11.29 -11.40 5.69
CA TYR A 34 -10.59 -12.34 6.56
C TYR A 34 -9.62 -11.62 7.51
N ALA A 35 -8.81 -10.69 7.00
CA ALA A 35 -7.87 -9.94 7.81
C ALA A 35 -8.58 -9.02 8.82
N ALA A 36 -9.64 -8.34 8.41
CA ALA A 36 -10.37 -7.37 9.24
C ALA A 36 -11.24 -8.03 10.33
N GLU A 37 -11.80 -9.23 10.04
CA GLU A 37 -12.87 -9.82 10.85
C GLU A 37 -12.49 -11.13 11.54
N LYS A 38 -11.48 -11.87 11.06
CA LYS A 38 -11.18 -13.23 11.53
C LYS A 38 -9.85 -13.40 12.26
N LEU A 39 -8.99 -12.37 12.26
CA LEU A 39 -7.68 -12.46 12.89
C LEU A 39 -7.72 -12.11 14.38
N PHE A 40 -8.11 -13.09 15.18
CA PHE A 40 -8.17 -13.00 16.64
C PHE A 40 -7.22 -14.00 17.31
N LYS A 41 -6.87 -13.72 18.56
CA LYS A 41 -6.30 -14.67 19.51
C LYS A 41 -7.23 -14.79 20.71
N ARG A 42 -7.31 -16.00 21.27
CA ARG A 42 -8.04 -16.26 22.52
C ARG A 42 -7.07 -16.16 23.68
N LYS A 43 -7.43 -15.36 24.68
CA LYS A 43 -6.72 -15.23 25.93
C LYS A 43 -7.63 -15.78 27.05
N LYS A 44 -7.16 -16.81 27.74
CA LYS A 44 -7.82 -17.32 28.95
C LYS A 44 -7.38 -16.50 30.14
N HIS A 45 -8.34 -16.03 30.91
CA HIS A 45 -8.13 -15.36 32.19
C HIS A 45 -8.10 -16.40 33.33
N ARG A 46 -7.61 -15.98 34.50
CA ARG A 46 -7.55 -16.85 35.69
C ARG A 46 -8.93 -17.23 36.26
N ASP A 47 -9.91 -16.44 35.96
CA ASP A 47 -11.35 -16.65 36.31
C ASP A 47 -12.07 -17.66 35.39
N GLY A 48 -11.34 -18.24 34.42
CA GLY A 48 -11.89 -19.18 33.43
C GLY A 48 -12.55 -18.51 32.22
N THR A 49 -12.69 -17.20 32.22
CA THR A 49 -13.24 -16.48 31.06
C THR A 49 -12.26 -16.45 29.87
N THR A 50 -12.80 -16.44 28.67
CA THR A 50 -12.01 -16.35 27.44
C THR A 50 -12.32 -15.05 26.71
N GLU A 51 -11.31 -14.24 26.50
CA GLU A 51 -11.38 -12.98 25.75
C GLU A 51 -10.82 -13.18 24.33
N GLU A 52 -11.52 -12.68 23.32
CA GLU A 52 -11.03 -12.63 21.96
C GLU A 52 -10.37 -11.27 21.68
N ILE A 53 -9.07 -11.28 21.43
CA ILE A 53 -8.28 -10.07 21.20
C ILE A 53 -7.88 -10.03 19.71
N ARG A 54 -8.14 -8.92 19.05
CA ARG A 54 -7.70 -8.70 17.66
C ARG A 54 -6.17 -8.73 17.55
N LEU A 55 -5.65 -9.39 16.53
CA LEU A 55 -4.21 -9.43 16.24
C LEU A 55 -3.72 -8.16 15.57
N ILE A 56 -4.60 -7.49 14.80
CA ILE A 56 -4.32 -6.25 14.08
C ILE A 56 -5.42 -5.23 14.35
N ASN A 57 -5.05 -3.96 14.28
CA ASN A 57 -5.96 -2.83 14.48
C ASN A 57 -6.56 -2.35 13.16
N HIS A 58 -5.71 -2.23 12.13
CA HIS A 58 -6.12 -1.75 10.82
C HIS A 58 -5.50 -2.62 9.72
N VAL A 59 -6.22 -2.69 8.61
CA VAL A 59 -5.78 -3.35 7.40
C VAL A 59 -6.10 -2.46 6.20
N LEU A 60 -5.16 -2.37 5.27
CA LEU A 60 -5.32 -1.65 4.01
C LEU A 60 -4.88 -2.57 2.88
N PHE A 61 -5.70 -2.67 1.83
CA PHE A 61 -5.35 -3.30 0.56
C PHE A 61 -5.40 -2.26 -0.55
N TYR A 62 -4.38 -2.24 -1.36
CA TYR A 62 -4.31 -1.41 -2.54
C TYR A 62 -3.75 -2.24 -3.69
N MET A 63 -4.61 -2.73 -4.54
CA MET A 63 -4.27 -3.70 -5.59
C MET A 63 -3.46 -4.87 -5.03
N ASP A 64 -2.21 -5.02 -5.48
CA ASP A 64 -1.26 -6.04 -5.08
C ASP A 64 -0.50 -5.75 -3.78
N ASP A 65 -0.59 -4.52 -3.27
CA ASP A 65 0.03 -4.13 -2.00
C ASP A 65 -0.97 -4.22 -0.84
N PHE A 66 -0.53 -4.69 0.31
CA PHE A 66 -1.34 -4.64 1.53
C PHE A 66 -0.50 -4.28 2.76
N LEU A 67 -1.16 -3.66 3.73
CA LEU A 67 -0.58 -3.17 4.96
C LEU A 67 -1.40 -3.66 6.16
N LEU A 68 -0.72 -4.27 7.13
CA LEU A 68 -1.29 -4.66 8.41
C LEU A 68 -0.71 -3.79 9.52
N ILE A 69 -1.56 -3.15 10.30
CA ILE A 69 -1.15 -2.29 11.42
C ILE A 69 -1.65 -2.90 12.72
N GLY A 70 -0.77 -3.03 13.70
CA GLY A 70 -1.11 -3.55 15.02
C GLY A 70 -0.17 -3.05 16.10
N SER A 71 -0.63 -3.16 17.34
CA SER A 71 0.08 -2.63 18.51
C SER A 71 1.27 -3.48 18.96
N ARG A 72 1.28 -4.77 18.62
CA ARG A 72 2.30 -5.72 19.08
C ARG A 72 2.94 -6.44 17.91
N LYS A 73 4.26 -6.36 17.80
CA LYS A 73 5.05 -6.99 16.74
C LYS A 73 4.77 -8.51 16.58
N ALA A 74 4.62 -9.23 17.70
CA ALA A 74 4.33 -10.66 17.69
C ALA A 74 2.93 -10.96 17.11
N ASP A 75 1.94 -10.13 17.45
CA ASP A 75 0.57 -10.30 16.98
C ASP A 75 0.46 -10.01 15.48
N VAL A 76 1.09 -8.94 15.00
CA VAL A 76 1.14 -8.60 13.56
C VAL A 76 1.86 -9.70 12.78
N ARG A 77 2.97 -10.24 13.28
CA ARG A 77 3.66 -11.38 12.65
C ARG A 77 2.79 -12.62 12.57
N LYS A 78 2.02 -12.91 13.62
CA LYS A 78 1.06 -14.03 13.64
C LYS A 78 -0.06 -13.81 12.63
N ALA A 79 -0.63 -12.59 12.60
CA ALA A 79 -1.66 -12.19 11.66
C ALA A 79 -1.19 -12.36 10.21
N MET A 80 0.04 -11.92 9.90
CA MET A 80 0.63 -12.07 8.58
C MET A 80 0.74 -13.54 8.15
N LYS A 81 1.23 -14.41 9.04
CA LYS A 81 1.31 -15.85 8.74
C LYS A 81 -0.06 -16.49 8.46
N LEU A 82 -1.07 -16.09 9.24
CA LEU A 82 -2.44 -16.58 9.04
C LEU A 82 -3.05 -16.08 7.72
N LEU A 83 -2.81 -14.82 7.39
CA LEU A 83 -3.26 -14.22 6.14
C LEU A 83 -2.59 -14.88 4.93
N ILE A 84 -1.27 -15.09 4.95
CA ILE A 84 -0.53 -15.79 3.89
C ILE A 84 -1.12 -17.19 3.67
N ARG A 85 -1.35 -17.93 4.76
CA ARG A 85 -1.95 -19.26 4.67
C ARG A 85 -3.33 -19.20 4.05
N TYR A 86 -4.20 -18.28 4.48
CA TYR A 86 -5.52 -18.09 3.90
C TYR A 86 -5.47 -17.77 2.41
N MET A 87 -4.57 -16.84 2.01
CA MET A 87 -4.41 -16.48 0.59
C MET A 87 -3.95 -17.65 -0.26
N ASN A 88 -3.03 -18.48 0.26
CA ASN A 88 -2.56 -19.67 -0.45
C ASN A 88 -3.64 -20.75 -0.55
N GLU A 89 -4.35 -21.05 0.55
CA GLU A 89 -5.31 -22.16 0.62
C GLU A 89 -6.64 -21.86 -0.09
N TYR A 90 -7.13 -20.62 -0.01
CA TYR A 90 -8.47 -20.24 -0.48
C TYR A 90 -8.49 -19.37 -1.72
N LEU A 91 -7.42 -18.65 -1.99
CA LEU A 91 -7.36 -17.72 -3.11
C LEU A 91 -6.30 -18.10 -4.14
N ASP A 92 -5.58 -19.19 -3.93
CA ASP A 92 -4.48 -19.63 -4.80
C ASP A 92 -3.47 -18.52 -5.11
N LEU A 93 -3.19 -17.65 -4.10
CA LEU A 93 -2.34 -16.50 -4.22
C LEU A 93 -1.07 -16.68 -3.40
N THR A 94 0.08 -16.50 -4.05
CA THR A 94 1.39 -16.54 -3.39
C THR A 94 1.87 -15.16 -3.00
N VAL A 95 2.09 -14.94 -1.71
CA VAL A 95 2.68 -13.70 -1.17
C VAL A 95 4.19 -13.79 -1.24
N LYS A 96 4.85 -12.73 -1.72
CA LYS A 96 6.31 -12.65 -1.75
C LYS A 96 6.89 -12.77 -0.34
N SER A 97 8.07 -13.40 -0.24
CA SER A 97 8.74 -13.63 1.05
C SER A 97 9.46 -12.40 1.60
N ASP A 98 9.59 -11.33 0.83
CA ASP A 98 10.33 -10.10 1.16
C ASP A 98 9.52 -9.05 1.95
N TRP A 99 8.35 -9.44 2.50
CA TRP A 99 7.56 -8.57 3.34
C TRP A 99 8.34 -8.07 4.57
N LYS A 100 8.12 -6.82 4.94
CA LYS A 100 8.83 -6.16 6.04
C LYS A 100 7.93 -5.95 7.25
N LEU A 101 8.50 -6.12 8.43
CA LEU A 101 7.85 -5.84 9.70
C LEU A 101 8.70 -4.83 10.47
N PHE A 102 8.27 -3.58 10.48
CA PHE A 102 8.97 -2.47 11.12
C PHE A 102 8.02 -1.67 12.01
N GLN A 103 8.56 -0.79 12.81
CA GLN A 103 7.82 0.17 13.61
C GLN A 103 7.67 1.47 12.81
N ILE A 104 6.48 2.05 12.82
CA ILE A 104 6.25 3.35 12.18
C ILE A 104 7.12 4.41 12.88
N ASP A 105 7.61 5.36 12.09
CA ASP A 105 8.42 6.49 12.54
C ASP A 105 7.83 7.16 13.79
N TRP A 106 8.70 7.44 14.76
CA TRP A 106 8.36 8.17 15.98
C TRP A 106 9.60 8.88 16.54
N ILE A 107 9.38 9.94 17.28
CA ILE A 107 10.43 10.75 17.91
C ILE A 107 10.36 10.49 19.41
N ASP A 108 11.51 10.19 20.02
CA ASP A 108 11.62 10.04 21.46
C ASP A 108 11.65 11.41 22.18
N LYS A 109 11.70 11.37 23.52
CA LYS A 109 11.76 12.57 24.35
C LYS A 109 13.04 13.39 24.17
N GLU A 110 14.08 12.77 23.61
CA GLU A 110 15.39 13.36 23.33
C GLU A 110 15.48 13.93 21.91
N GLY A 111 14.40 13.85 21.13
CA GLY A 111 14.34 14.33 19.75
C GLY A 111 14.95 13.37 18.72
N LYS A 112 15.28 12.16 19.08
CA LYS A 112 15.86 11.17 18.17
C LYS A 112 14.76 10.43 17.41
N HIS A 113 14.95 10.32 16.07
CA HIS A 113 14.06 9.56 15.20
C HIS A 113 14.29 8.06 15.29
N HIS A 114 13.22 7.32 15.41
CA HIS A 114 13.19 5.85 15.43
C HIS A 114 12.14 5.34 14.46
N GLY A 115 12.30 4.10 13.98
CA GLY A 115 11.37 3.46 13.05
C GLY A 115 11.58 3.87 11.61
N GLU A 116 10.65 3.49 10.75
CA GLU A 116 10.67 3.75 9.32
C GLU A 116 9.32 4.28 8.85
N PRO A 117 9.27 5.17 7.82
CA PRO A 117 8.03 5.58 7.21
C PRO A 117 7.42 4.43 6.39
N ILE A 118 6.11 4.42 6.25
CA ILE A 118 5.42 3.50 5.34
C ILE A 118 5.65 3.98 3.91
N ASP A 119 6.29 3.15 3.08
CA ASP A 119 6.51 3.44 1.66
C ASP A 119 5.48 2.71 0.81
N MET A 120 4.40 3.39 0.44
CA MET A 120 3.27 2.83 -0.30
C MET A 120 2.72 3.81 -1.32
N MET A 121 2.26 3.33 -2.48
CA MET A 121 1.62 4.14 -3.54
C MET A 121 2.47 5.33 -4.03
N GLY A 122 3.79 5.27 -3.85
CA GLY A 122 4.69 6.37 -4.24
C GLY A 122 4.83 7.47 -3.21
N PHE A 123 4.28 7.28 -2.02
CA PHE A 123 4.40 8.17 -0.88
C PHE A 123 5.19 7.51 0.24
N LYS A 124 5.86 8.34 1.03
CA LYS A 124 6.41 8.00 2.34
C LYS A 124 5.51 8.63 3.40
N ILE A 125 4.84 7.79 4.17
CA ILE A 125 3.89 8.20 5.19
C ILE A 125 4.58 8.07 6.54
N TYR A 126 4.83 9.22 7.14
CA TYR A 126 5.32 9.38 8.51
C TYR A 126 4.13 9.47 9.47
N ARG A 127 4.40 9.55 10.75
CA ARG A 127 3.35 9.64 11.77
C ARG A 127 2.61 10.97 11.74
N ASP A 128 3.29 12.04 11.38
CA ASP A 128 2.84 13.44 11.44
C ASP A 128 2.67 14.10 10.07
N HIS A 129 3.32 13.54 9.03
CA HIS A 129 3.27 14.10 7.68
C HIS A 129 3.42 13.03 6.60
N THR A 130 3.20 13.43 5.36
CA THR A 130 3.37 12.56 4.19
C THR A 130 4.22 13.26 3.14
N GLU A 131 5.20 12.54 2.60
CA GLU A 131 6.09 13.01 1.55
C GLU A 131 5.91 12.22 0.26
N VAL A 132 6.09 12.87 -0.87
CA VAL A 132 6.19 12.18 -2.16
C VAL A 132 7.55 11.48 -2.24
N ARG A 133 7.58 10.22 -2.68
CA ARG A 133 8.82 9.48 -2.89
C ARG A 133 9.79 10.27 -3.78
N ARG A 134 11.03 10.46 -3.32
CA ARG A 134 12.05 11.29 -3.99
C ARG A 134 12.22 10.95 -5.49
N SER A 135 12.13 9.67 -5.85
CA SER A 135 12.23 9.23 -7.25
C SER A 135 11.10 9.78 -8.13
N ILE A 136 9.88 9.86 -7.61
CA ILE A 136 8.71 10.43 -8.30
C ILE A 136 8.87 11.93 -8.43
N PHE A 137 9.25 12.62 -7.36
CA PHE A 137 9.52 14.05 -7.37
C PHE A 137 10.61 14.42 -8.39
N LEU A 138 11.74 13.71 -8.40
CA LEU A 138 12.83 13.96 -9.35
C LEU A 138 12.42 13.66 -10.80
N ARG A 139 11.61 12.63 -11.02
CA ARG A 139 11.07 12.33 -12.35
C ARG A 139 10.17 13.46 -12.84
N GLY A 140 9.23 13.92 -12.00
CA GLY A 140 8.38 15.07 -12.30
C GLY A 140 9.20 16.32 -12.62
N ARG A 141 10.17 16.67 -11.77
CA ARG A 141 11.07 17.82 -12.01
C ARG A 141 11.80 17.72 -13.36
N ARG A 142 12.33 16.53 -13.71
CA ARG A 142 13.02 16.34 -15.01
C ARG A 142 12.06 16.54 -16.18
N THR A 143 10.83 16.07 -16.07
CA THR A 143 9.79 16.26 -17.11
C THR A 143 9.46 17.75 -17.26
N PHE A 144 9.32 18.49 -16.18
CA PHE A 144 9.11 19.95 -16.22
C PHE A 144 10.24 20.71 -16.89
N VAL A 145 11.49 20.40 -16.52
CA VAL A 145 12.66 21.04 -17.13
C VAL A 145 12.73 20.76 -18.63
N LYS A 146 12.42 19.51 -19.05
CA LYS A 146 12.36 19.18 -20.49
C LYS A 146 11.24 19.93 -21.21
N ALA A 147 10.04 19.97 -20.62
CA ALA A 147 8.91 20.69 -21.20
C ALA A 147 9.20 22.21 -21.33
N GLY A 148 9.84 22.83 -20.31
CA GLY A 148 10.25 24.22 -20.37
C GLY A 148 11.26 24.54 -21.46
N LYS A 149 12.22 23.64 -21.73
CA LYS A 149 13.17 23.80 -22.85
C LYS A 149 12.45 23.73 -24.19
N VAL A 150 11.56 22.75 -24.40
CA VAL A 150 10.79 22.61 -25.64
C VAL A 150 9.83 23.79 -25.86
N CYS A 151 9.21 24.32 -24.78
CA CYS A 151 8.33 25.48 -24.86
C CYS A 151 9.09 26.77 -25.17
N GLY A 152 10.33 26.91 -24.72
CA GLY A 152 11.21 28.03 -25.08
C GLY A 152 11.63 28.03 -26.56
N GLU A 153 11.65 26.88 -27.19
CA GLU A 153 12.00 26.72 -28.62
C GLU A 153 10.79 26.78 -29.57
N ARG A 154 9.56 26.51 -29.09
CA ARG A 154 8.33 26.53 -29.88
C ARG A 154 7.25 27.38 -29.21
N LYS A 155 6.93 28.51 -29.83
CA LYS A 155 5.82 29.33 -29.39
C LYS A 155 4.46 28.60 -29.52
N SER A 156 3.72 28.56 -28.43
CA SER A 156 2.27 28.50 -28.24
C SER A 156 1.47 27.19 -28.34
N ASP A 157 1.80 26.15 -29.08
CA ASP A 157 0.82 25.08 -29.29
C ASP A 157 1.00 23.79 -28.46
N THR A 158 2.10 23.64 -27.74
CA THR A 158 2.47 22.38 -27.08
C THR A 158 2.08 22.29 -25.60
N ILE A 159 1.57 23.39 -25.01
CA ILE A 159 1.22 23.40 -23.57
C ILE A 159 0.00 22.50 -23.26
N ARG A 160 -0.87 22.24 -24.24
CA ARG A 160 -2.08 21.42 -24.04
C ARG A 160 -1.81 19.90 -23.96
N SER A 161 -0.71 19.41 -24.48
CA SER A 161 -0.39 17.97 -24.51
C SER A 161 0.52 17.50 -23.34
N CYS A 162 1.06 18.41 -22.53
CA CYS A 162 1.95 18.08 -21.40
C CYS A 162 1.22 17.97 -20.06
N VAL A 163 -0.04 17.51 -20.02
CA VAL A 163 -0.88 17.43 -18.83
C VAL A 163 -0.92 16.04 -18.16
N PRO A 164 0.19 15.54 -17.59
CA PRO A 164 0.04 14.66 -16.43
C PRO A 164 0.30 15.37 -15.09
N VAL A 165 0.70 16.63 -15.09
CA VAL A 165 1.12 17.32 -13.86
C VAL A 165 -0.07 17.75 -13.01
N HIS A 166 -1.20 18.06 -13.62
CA HIS A 166 -2.42 18.42 -12.90
C HIS A 166 -2.98 17.25 -12.06
N SER A 167 -2.70 16.01 -12.45
CA SER A 167 -3.11 14.83 -11.68
C SER A 167 -2.27 14.65 -10.42
N ILE A 168 -0.98 14.95 -10.46
CA ILE A 168 -0.09 14.86 -9.30
C ILE A 168 -0.39 15.95 -8.29
N LEU A 169 -0.65 17.18 -8.75
CA LEU A 169 -1.03 18.29 -7.87
C LEU A 169 -2.44 18.13 -7.25
N ARG A 170 -3.39 17.55 -7.98
CA ARG A 170 -4.70 17.20 -7.41
C ARG A 170 -4.59 16.11 -6.34
N MET A 171 -3.72 15.11 -6.52
CA MET A 171 -3.51 14.08 -5.49
C MET A 171 -2.96 14.66 -4.18
N VAL A 172 -2.06 15.63 -4.24
CA VAL A 172 -1.51 16.28 -3.04
C VAL A 172 -2.54 17.15 -2.31
N GLN A 173 -3.52 17.72 -3.03
CA GLN A 173 -4.57 18.56 -2.42
C GLN A 173 -5.72 17.77 -1.80
N THR A 174 -5.89 16.50 -2.15
CA THR A 174 -7.03 15.67 -1.66
C THR A 174 -6.77 15.02 -0.30
N PHE A 175 -5.54 15.06 0.20
CA PHE A 175 -5.16 14.54 1.53
C PHE A 175 -4.83 15.66 2.53
N ARG A 176 -5.75 16.63 2.70
CA ARG A 176 -5.83 17.42 3.93
C ARG A 176 -6.84 16.74 4.85
N PHE A 177 -6.32 16.07 5.88
CA PHE A 177 -7.07 15.69 7.07
C PHE A 177 -7.27 16.91 7.96
#